data_bb8f787b2be12f58b7e0b3f43a9339e4
#
_entry.id   bb8f787b2be12f58b7e0b3f43a9339e4
#
_cell.length_a   1.000
_cell.length_b   1.000
_cell.length_c   1.000
_cell.angle_alpha   90.00
_cell.angle_beta   90.00
_cell.angle_gamma   90.00
#
_symmetry.space_group_name_H-M   'P 1'
#
loop_
_entity.id
_entity.type
_entity.pdbx_description
1 polymer ?
#
loop_
_entity_poly.entity_id
_entity_poly.type
_entity_poly.pdbx_seq_one_letter_code
_entity_poly.pdbx_strand_id
1 'polypeptide(L)'
;GMGVMTVKDASEVRDLSLKQRAKMSVIKDGVAVTDLIVQEGVPTFEKIDDAVAEPVVYMIDRYVVGGFYRVHAERGIDQNLNAPGSQYVPLAFAQQHAVPDLKAKPGTAAPNRFYVYGVVARLGLLAASLEMERTDPNPEVY
;
A
#
# COMPACT_ATOMS: atom_id res chain seq x y z
N GLY A 1 -0.42 0.07 -11.43
CA GLY A 1 -0.47 1.51 -11.72
C GLY A 1 0.33 1.85 -12.98
N MET A 2 -0.07 2.87 -13.66
CA MET A 2 0.74 3.39 -14.78
C MET A 2 2.07 3.89 -14.23
N GLY A 3 3.17 3.58 -14.94
CA GLY A 3 4.49 4.05 -14.56
C GLY A 3 5.18 3.26 -13.43
N VAL A 4 4.64 2.13 -12.99
CA VAL A 4 5.28 1.27 -12.00
C VAL A 4 5.91 0.06 -12.68
N MET A 5 7.16 -0.24 -12.35
CA MET A 5 7.90 -1.38 -12.87
C MET A 5 8.70 -2.03 -11.73
N THR A 6 8.70 -3.35 -11.71
CA THR A 6 9.55 -4.11 -10.77
C THR A 6 10.89 -4.38 -11.44
N VAL A 7 11.97 -4.15 -10.72
CA VAL A 7 13.35 -4.49 -11.08
C VAL A 7 13.94 -5.40 -10.02
N LYS A 8 14.87 -6.27 -10.39
CA LYS A 8 15.50 -7.22 -9.46
C LYS A 8 16.67 -6.62 -8.69
N ASP A 9 17.35 -5.69 -9.32
CA ASP A 9 18.44 -4.96 -8.68
C ASP A 9 18.57 -3.52 -9.22
N ALA A 10 19.32 -2.69 -8.49
CA ALA A 10 19.48 -1.28 -8.83
C ALA A 10 20.24 -1.05 -10.14
N SER A 11 20.99 -2.02 -10.66
CA SER A 11 21.72 -1.89 -11.94
C SER A 11 20.77 -1.86 -13.11
N GLU A 12 19.66 -2.62 -13.04
CA GLU A 12 18.63 -2.64 -14.07
C GLU A 12 18.00 -1.24 -14.30
N VAL A 13 17.99 -0.37 -13.28
CA VAL A 13 17.50 1.01 -13.43
C VAL A 13 18.36 1.83 -14.35
N ARG A 14 19.69 1.59 -14.37
CA ARG A 14 20.62 2.30 -15.26
C ARG A 14 20.46 1.84 -16.71
N ASP A 15 20.15 0.56 -16.88
CA ASP A 15 20.09 -0.09 -18.20
C ASP A 15 18.68 -0.03 -18.82
N LEU A 16 17.76 0.73 -18.21
CA LEU A 16 16.42 0.91 -18.74
C LEU A 16 16.47 1.44 -20.18
N SER A 17 15.90 0.69 -21.09
CA SER A 17 15.74 1.10 -22.48
C SER A 17 14.86 2.34 -22.60
N LEU A 18 15.01 3.10 -23.68
CA LEU A 18 14.16 4.26 -23.99
C LEU A 18 12.66 3.90 -23.96
N LYS A 19 12.31 2.70 -24.42
CA LYS A 19 10.93 2.20 -24.40
C LYS A 19 10.41 1.97 -22.98
N GLN A 20 11.25 1.46 -22.07
CA GLN A 20 10.90 1.28 -20.67
C GLN A 20 10.78 2.62 -19.95
N ARG A 21 11.70 3.55 -20.21
CA ARG A 21 11.63 4.93 -19.68
C ARG A 21 10.38 5.65 -20.16
N ALA A 22 10.03 5.51 -21.44
CA ALA A 22 8.81 6.09 -22.00
C ALA A 22 7.53 5.52 -21.36
N LYS A 23 7.52 4.22 -20.97
CA LYS A 23 6.39 3.63 -20.23
C LYS A 23 6.22 4.18 -18.81
N MET A 24 7.31 4.63 -18.20
CA MET A 24 7.27 5.23 -16.86
C MET A 24 7.02 6.73 -16.90
N SER A 25 7.31 7.39 -18.03
CA SER A 25 6.97 8.81 -18.22
C SER A 25 5.46 8.97 -18.31
N VAL A 26 4.91 9.68 -17.37
CA VAL A 26 3.48 9.99 -17.31
C VAL A 26 3.32 11.50 -17.47
N ILE A 27 2.43 11.92 -18.36
CA ILE A 27 1.98 13.31 -18.40
C ILE A 27 0.78 13.43 -17.46
N LYS A 28 0.94 14.20 -16.40
CA LYS A 28 -0.14 14.49 -15.45
C LYS A 28 -0.38 15.99 -15.45
N ASP A 29 -1.61 16.38 -15.73
CA ASP A 29 -2.02 17.79 -15.77
C ASP A 29 -1.17 18.68 -16.70
N GLY A 30 -0.70 18.11 -17.84
CA GLY A 30 0.13 18.79 -18.82
C GLY A 30 1.62 18.86 -18.46
N VAL A 31 2.03 18.31 -17.31
CA VAL A 31 3.42 18.29 -16.87
C VAL A 31 4.00 16.89 -17.05
N ALA A 32 5.15 16.79 -17.71
CA ALA A 32 5.88 15.54 -17.81
C ALA A 32 6.56 15.20 -16.47
N VAL A 33 6.26 14.03 -15.92
CA VAL A 33 6.94 13.51 -14.74
C VAL A 33 8.22 12.82 -15.18
N THR A 34 9.37 13.35 -14.77
CA THR A 34 10.70 12.86 -15.14
C THR A 34 11.43 12.17 -14.00
N ASP A 35 11.00 12.43 -12.77
CA ASP A 35 11.63 11.88 -11.59
C ASP A 35 11.13 10.46 -11.30
N LEU A 36 12.04 9.60 -10.84
CA LEU A 36 11.75 8.22 -10.51
C LEU A 36 11.99 8.00 -9.02
N ILE A 37 11.06 7.31 -8.38
CA ILE A 37 11.23 6.79 -7.03
C ILE A 37 11.59 5.31 -7.14
N VAL A 38 12.68 4.91 -6.50
CA VAL A 38 13.07 3.50 -6.34
C VAL A 38 12.78 3.09 -4.91
N GLN A 39 11.97 2.07 -4.74
CA GLN A 39 11.57 1.56 -3.43
C GLN A 39 11.87 0.07 -3.34
N GLU A 40 12.23 -0.39 -2.15
CA GLU A 40 12.28 -1.82 -1.86
C GLU A 40 10.90 -2.44 -2.03
N GLY A 41 10.83 -3.57 -2.74
CA GLY A 41 9.61 -4.36 -2.87
C GLY A 41 9.31 -5.11 -1.58
N VAL A 42 8.10 -4.99 -1.07
CA VAL A 42 7.63 -5.76 0.09
C VAL A 42 6.69 -6.84 -0.39
N PRO A 43 7.08 -8.14 -0.32
CA PRO A 43 6.20 -9.24 -0.69
C PRO A 43 4.98 -9.29 0.22
N THR A 44 3.79 -9.50 -0.36
CA THR A 44 2.57 -9.73 0.41
C THR A 44 2.38 -11.20 0.72
N PHE A 45 1.93 -11.51 1.94
CA PHE A 45 1.55 -12.86 2.35
C PHE A 45 0.04 -13.09 2.32
N GLU A 46 -0.73 -12.04 2.08
CA GLU A 46 -2.18 -12.12 2.08
C GLU A 46 -2.68 -12.82 0.82
N LYS A 47 -3.69 -13.67 1.01
CA LYS A 47 -4.36 -14.38 -0.07
C LYS A 47 -5.86 -14.43 0.18
N ILE A 48 -6.61 -14.38 -0.90
CA ILE A 48 -8.05 -14.63 -0.93
C ILE A 48 -8.27 -15.67 -2.03
N ASP A 49 -8.84 -16.82 -1.69
CA ASP A 49 -9.10 -17.92 -2.62
C ASP A 49 -7.85 -18.28 -3.48
N ASP A 50 -6.69 -18.42 -2.82
CA ASP A 50 -5.38 -18.67 -3.42
C ASP A 50 -4.80 -17.53 -4.30
N ALA A 51 -5.56 -16.52 -4.61
CA ALA A 51 -5.06 -15.34 -5.31
C ALA A 51 -4.33 -14.38 -4.36
N VAL A 52 -3.28 -13.74 -4.86
CA VAL A 52 -2.52 -12.76 -4.08
C VAL A 52 -3.39 -11.55 -3.76
N ALA A 53 -3.33 -11.10 -2.52
CA ALA A 53 -4.15 -10.00 -2.02
C ALA A 53 -3.29 -8.98 -1.26
N GLU A 54 -3.75 -7.73 -1.26
CA GLU A 54 -3.20 -6.66 -0.42
C GLU A 54 -4.33 -5.89 0.26
N PRO A 55 -4.22 -5.59 1.56
CA PRO A 55 -5.21 -4.80 2.25
C PRO A 55 -5.09 -3.32 1.88
N VAL A 56 -6.22 -2.70 1.59
CA VAL A 56 -6.35 -1.26 1.42
C VAL A 56 -7.26 -0.73 2.52
N VAL A 57 -6.75 0.20 3.31
CA VAL A 57 -7.45 0.75 4.47
C VAL A 57 -7.69 2.23 4.26
N TYR A 58 -8.93 2.67 4.47
CA TYR A 58 -9.28 4.08 4.47
C TYR A 58 -9.32 4.62 5.90
N MET A 59 -8.73 5.79 6.06
CA MET A 59 -8.73 6.49 7.35
C MET A 59 -9.32 7.88 7.20
N ILE A 60 -10.03 8.30 8.24
CA ILE A 60 -10.37 9.71 8.50
C ILE A 60 -9.71 10.05 9.83
N ASP A 61 -8.78 11.00 9.81
CA ASP A 61 -7.88 11.24 10.94
C ASP A 61 -7.21 9.90 11.36
N ARG A 62 -7.24 9.54 12.62
CA ARG A 62 -6.71 8.29 13.19
C ARG A 62 -7.67 7.10 13.15
N TYR A 63 -8.85 7.27 12.62
CA TYR A 63 -9.89 6.25 12.60
C TYR A 63 -9.94 5.51 11.28
N VAL A 64 -9.91 4.20 11.34
CA VAL A 64 -10.18 3.36 10.17
C VAL A 64 -11.68 3.36 9.90
N VAL A 65 -12.08 3.85 8.73
CA VAL A 65 -13.49 4.00 8.33
C VAL A 65 -13.91 3.01 7.28
N GLY A 66 -12.97 2.33 6.65
CA GLY A 66 -13.26 1.36 5.62
C GLY A 66 -12.03 0.63 5.10
N GLY A 67 -12.26 -0.39 4.29
CA GLY A 67 -11.19 -1.10 3.62
C GLY A 67 -11.70 -2.20 2.70
N PHE A 68 -10.79 -2.69 1.89
CA PHE A 68 -11.00 -3.83 1.01
C PHE A 68 -9.68 -4.57 0.79
N TYR A 69 -9.75 -5.80 0.33
CA TYR A 69 -8.61 -6.47 -0.28
C TYR A 69 -8.62 -6.21 -1.78
N ARG A 70 -7.49 -5.76 -2.29
CA ARG A 70 -7.21 -5.81 -3.72
C ARG A 70 -6.62 -7.17 -4.02
N VAL A 71 -7.26 -7.92 -4.92
CA VAL A 71 -6.92 -9.31 -5.22
C VAL A 71 -6.58 -9.41 -6.69
N HIS A 72 -5.53 -10.18 -7.02
CA HIS A 72 -5.17 -10.41 -8.42
C HIS A 72 -4.70 -11.85 -8.62
N ALA A 73 -5.44 -12.61 -9.44
CA ALA A 73 -5.16 -14.03 -9.66
C ALA A 73 -3.87 -14.31 -10.46
N GLU A 74 -3.47 -13.36 -11.32
CA GLU A 74 -2.35 -13.54 -12.25
C GLU A 74 -1.06 -12.81 -11.81
N ARG A 75 -1.09 -12.14 -10.64
CA ARG A 75 0.08 -11.39 -10.15
C ARG A 75 0.80 -12.15 -9.04
N GLY A 76 2.12 -11.99 -8.99
CA GLY A 76 2.96 -12.52 -7.93
C GLY A 76 2.92 -11.65 -6.67
N ILE A 77 3.49 -12.17 -5.59
CA ILE A 77 3.53 -11.54 -4.26
C ILE A 77 4.36 -10.24 -4.22
N ASP A 78 5.23 -10.05 -5.20
CA ASP A 78 6.16 -8.92 -5.36
C ASP A 78 5.71 -7.93 -6.46
N GLN A 79 4.52 -8.13 -7.02
CA GLN A 79 4.02 -7.33 -8.11
C GLN A 79 2.94 -6.34 -7.65
N ASN A 80 2.83 -5.23 -8.37
CA ASN A 80 1.76 -4.27 -8.15
C ASN A 80 0.40 -4.86 -8.53
N LEU A 81 -0.47 -5.04 -7.55
CA LEU A 81 -1.81 -5.58 -7.75
C LEU A 81 -2.80 -4.55 -8.31
N ASN A 82 -2.46 -3.26 -8.31
CA ASN A 82 -3.28 -2.22 -8.94
C ASN A 82 -3.10 -2.20 -10.47
N ALA A 83 -3.64 -3.21 -11.10
CA ALA A 83 -3.50 -3.46 -12.54
C ALA A 83 -4.83 -3.94 -13.14
N PRO A 84 -5.00 -3.92 -14.46
CA PRO A 84 -6.15 -4.52 -15.10
C PRO A 84 -6.31 -5.99 -14.68
N GLY A 85 -7.53 -6.40 -14.32
CA GLY A 85 -7.82 -7.73 -13.76
C GLY A 85 -7.89 -7.78 -12.22
N SER A 86 -7.59 -6.68 -11.53
CA SER A 86 -7.79 -6.59 -10.08
C SER A 86 -9.24 -6.74 -9.71
N GLN A 87 -9.48 -7.48 -8.65
CA GLN A 87 -10.78 -7.61 -7.98
C GLN A 87 -10.71 -6.94 -6.61
N TYR A 88 -11.85 -6.50 -6.11
CA TYR A 88 -11.95 -5.81 -4.83
C TYR A 88 -12.93 -6.58 -3.93
N VAL A 89 -12.40 -7.14 -2.84
CA VAL A 89 -13.17 -7.89 -1.86
C VAL A 89 -13.31 -7.03 -0.60
N PRO A 90 -14.52 -6.65 -0.19
CA PRO A 90 -14.71 -5.83 1.01
C PRO A 90 -14.08 -6.49 2.22
N LEU A 91 -13.32 -5.72 3.01
CA LEU A 91 -12.92 -6.13 4.35
C LEU A 91 -14.16 -6.16 5.23
N ALA A 92 -14.47 -7.32 5.80
CA ALA A 92 -15.60 -7.45 6.70
C ALA A 92 -15.33 -6.69 8.00
N PHE A 93 -16.18 -5.73 8.31
CA PHE A 93 -16.16 -4.95 9.55
C PHE A 93 -16.95 -5.63 10.67
N ALA A 94 -16.96 -6.96 10.74
CA ALA A 94 -17.55 -7.64 11.88
C ALA A 94 -16.81 -7.20 13.15
N GLN A 95 -17.54 -6.86 14.22
CA GLN A 95 -16.96 -6.37 15.48
C GLN A 95 -15.85 -7.26 16.02
N GLN A 96 -15.97 -8.57 15.86
CA GLN A 96 -14.95 -9.55 16.26
C GLN A 96 -13.61 -9.41 15.48
N HIS A 97 -13.58 -8.70 14.37
CA HIS A 97 -12.37 -8.42 13.60
C HIS A 97 -11.84 -6.99 13.81
N ALA A 98 -12.65 -6.09 14.33
CA ALA A 98 -12.31 -4.68 14.52
C ALA A 98 -11.76 -4.39 15.93
N VAL A 99 -12.10 -5.19 16.92
CA VAL A 99 -11.74 -4.99 18.34
C VAL A 99 -11.12 -6.27 18.89
N PRO A 100 -10.00 -6.19 19.64
CA PRO A 100 -9.43 -7.36 20.32
C PRO A 100 -10.46 -7.94 21.30
N ASP A 101 -10.57 -9.25 21.34
CA ASP A 101 -11.38 -9.93 22.37
C ASP A 101 -10.67 -9.85 23.71
N LEU A 102 -11.11 -8.92 24.56
CA LEU A 102 -10.57 -8.71 25.91
C LEU A 102 -10.80 -9.89 26.86
N LYS A 103 -11.69 -10.83 26.50
CA LYS A 103 -11.98 -12.02 27.29
C LYS A 103 -11.18 -13.26 26.83
N ALA A 104 -10.55 -13.16 25.66
CA ALA A 104 -9.70 -14.25 25.19
C ALA A 104 -8.45 -14.38 26.08
N LYS A 105 -8.05 -15.62 26.35
CA LYS A 105 -6.77 -15.87 27.03
C LYS A 105 -5.63 -15.34 26.14
N PRO A 106 -4.59 -14.72 26.71
CA PRO A 106 -3.43 -14.27 25.93
C PRO A 106 -2.88 -15.40 25.04
N GLY A 107 -2.69 -15.09 23.76
CA GLY A 107 -2.16 -16.05 22.78
C GLY A 107 -3.17 -17.03 22.17
N THR A 108 -4.45 -17.01 22.56
CA THR A 108 -5.48 -17.94 22.03
C THR A 108 -6.38 -17.31 20.97
N ALA A 109 -6.49 -15.98 20.91
CA ALA A 109 -7.27 -15.31 19.88
C ALA A 109 -6.52 -15.38 18.55
N ALA A 110 -7.25 -15.67 17.48
CA ALA A 110 -6.71 -15.47 16.14
C ALA A 110 -6.27 -14.00 15.97
N PRO A 111 -5.13 -13.73 15.34
CA PRO A 111 -4.67 -12.35 15.18
C PRO A 111 -5.73 -11.55 14.43
N ASN A 112 -6.17 -10.46 15.04
CA ASN A 112 -7.10 -9.53 14.41
C ASN A 112 -6.32 -8.70 13.37
N ARG A 113 -6.25 -9.20 12.15
CA ARG A 113 -5.52 -8.58 11.05
C ARG A 113 -6.01 -7.15 10.79
N PHE A 114 -7.30 -6.91 10.93
CA PHE A 114 -7.87 -5.59 10.73
C PHE A 114 -7.33 -4.56 11.74
N TYR A 115 -7.19 -4.97 12.99
CA TYR A 115 -6.56 -4.13 14.01
C TYR A 115 -5.11 -3.81 13.66
N VAL A 116 -4.35 -4.81 13.21
CA VAL A 116 -2.96 -4.63 12.79
C VAL A 116 -2.86 -3.66 11.59
N TYR A 117 -3.73 -3.80 10.60
CA TYR A 117 -3.77 -2.87 9.46
C TYR A 117 -4.05 -1.44 9.91
N GLY A 118 -4.97 -1.26 10.86
CA GLY A 118 -5.25 0.06 11.44
C GLY A 118 -4.05 0.63 12.22
N VAL A 119 -3.27 -0.21 12.92
CA VAL A 119 -2.04 0.23 13.59
C VAL A 119 -1.00 0.68 12.56
N VAL A 120 -0.75 -0.12 11.52
CA VAL A 120 0.21 0.21 10.46
C VAL A 120 -0.21 1.49 9.73
N ALA A 121 -1.50 1.64 9.44
CA ALA A 121 -2.03 2.83 8.79
C ALA A 121 -1.81 4.10 9.64
N ARG A 122 -2.01 4.02 10.96
CA ARG A 122 -1.72 5.14 11.89
C ARG A 122 -0.23 5.47 11.96
N LEU A 123 0.65 4.47 11.94
CA LEU A 123 2.09 4.69 11.87
C LEU A 123 2.49 5.36 10.56
N GLY A 124 1.90 4.94 9.44
CA GLY A 124 2.10 5.57 8.13
C GLY A 124 1.64 7.04 8.12
N LEU A 125 0.49 7.33 8.74
CA LEU A 125 -0.02 8.69 8.86
C LEU A 125 0.90 9.57 9.72
N LEU A 126 1.41 9.05 10.83
CA LEU A 126 2.38 9.75 11.69
C LEU A 126 3.68 10.02 10.92
N ALA A 127 4.19 9.03 10.18
CA ALA A 127 5.38 9.20 9.36
C ALA A 127 5.19 10.29 8.30
N ALA A 128 4.05 10.29 7.60
CA ALA A 128 3.71 11.32 6.62
C ALA A 128 3.61 12.72 7.25
N SER A 129 3.02 12.82 8.44
CA SER A 129 2.96 14.09 9.18
C SER A 129 4.35 14.63 9.53
N LEU A 130 5.24 13.77 10.03
CA LEU A 130 6.63 14.15 10.33
C LEU A 130 7.44 14.51 9.07
N GLU A 131 7.17 13.84 7.96
CA GLU A 131 7.78 14.16 6.68
C GLU A 131 7.33 15.54 6.19
N MET A 132 6.04 15.81 6.23
CA MET A 132 5.48 17.13 5.86
C MET A 132 6.08 18.24 6.72
N GLU A 133 6.14 18.06 8.03
CA GLU A 133 6.75 19.05 8.95
C GLU A 133 8.22 19.34 8.60
N ARG A 134 8.99 18.31 8.24
CA ARG A 134 10.41 18.46 7.88
C ARG A 134 10.65 19.06 6.50
N THR A 135 9.70 18.91 5.60
CA THR A 135 9.81 19.35 4.20
C THR A 135 9.04 20.63 3.92
N ASP A 136 8.32 21.14 4.92
CA ASP A 136 7.57 22.40 4.77
C ASP A 136 8.54 23.58 4.61
N PRO A 137 8.48 24.31 3.49
CA PRO A 137 9.30 25.49 3.27
C PRO A 137 8.89 26.67 4.17
N ASN A 138 7.74 26.62 4.85
CA ASN A 138 7.20 27.67 5.72
C ASN A 138 6.74 27.10 7.06
N PRO A 139 7.65 26.62 7.92
CA PRO A 139 7.27 25.89 9.16
C PRO A 139 6.59 26.78 10.24
N GLU A 140 6.49 28.09 10.04
CA GLU A 140 5.93 29.03 11.03
C GLU A 140 4.40 29.21 10.93
N VAL A 141 3.71 28.46 10.07
CA VAL A 141 2.27 28.65 9.78
C VAL A 141 1.35 27.67 10.53
N TYR A 142 1.88 26.83 11.43
CA TYR A 142 1.07 25.87 12.20
C TYR A 142 1.14 26.10 13.72
#